data_3cc5b8b8e57622bba003076fb4c73f1f
#
_entry.id   3cc5b8b8e57622bba003076fb4c73f1f
#
_cell.length_a   1.000
_cell.length_b   1.000
_cell.length_c   1.000
_cell.angle_alpha   90.00
_cell.angle_beta   90.00
_cell.angle_gamma   90.00
#
_symmetry.space_group_name_H-M   'P 1'
#
loop_
_entity.id
_entity.type
_entity.pdbx_description
1 polymer ?
#
loop_
_entity_poly.entity_id
_entity_poly.type
_entity_poly.pdbx_seq_one_letter_code
_entity_poly.pdbx_strand_id
1 'polypeptide(L)'
;MVIPGFLATDHSTFALRSGLATSGYDVHGWGQGTNLGASEARLERLARDVALIADRREQPVMLVGWSLGGLYAREIAKRAPDHVARVVTLGSPFSGNPRSNRVWWLYEWINGHPVDALPIDCDLSAKPPVPTIALWSRDDGIVASASARGLPHEADATVELSCSHIGFTFEPAAIAAVIEALRTH
;
A
#
# COMPACT_ATOMS: atom_id res chain seq x y z
N MET A 1 7.57 -5.67 4.29
CA MET A 1 6.19 -6.22 4.56
C MET A 1 5.28 -5.90 3.38
N VAL A 2 4.41 -6.83 2.97
CA VAL A 2 3.41 -6.61 1.90
C VAL A 2 2.02 -6.56 2.52
N ILE A 3 1.25 -5.50 2.24
CA ILE A 3 -0.08 -5.23 2.82
C ILE A 3 -1.14 -5.35 1.71
N PRO A 4 -2.14 -6.25 1.84
CA PRO A 4 -3.14 -6.50 0.80
C PRO A 4 -4.22 -5.40 0.75
N GLY A 5 -4.91 -5.34 -0.40
CA GLY A 5 -6.04 -4.45 -0.63
C GLY A 5 -7.33 -4.85 0.12
N PHE A 6 -8.39 -4.06 -0.10
CA PHE A 6 -9.71 -4.32 0.46
C PHE A 6 -10.25 -5.69 0.02
N LEU A 7 -10.85 -6.43 0.93
CA LEU A 7 -11.32 -7.82 0.79
C LEU A 7 -10.24 -8.84 0.41
N ALA A 8 -8.99 -8.45 0.38
CA ALA A 8 -7.87 -9.33 0.07
C ALA A 8 -7.20 -9.88 1.35
N THR A 9 -6.43 -10.93 1.16
CA THR A 9 -5.62 -11.58 2.20
C THR A 9 -4.17 -11.70 1.74
N ASP A 10 -3.30 -12.26 2.56
CA ASP A 10 -1.93 -12.60 2.15
C ASP A 10 -1.90 -13.53 0.92
N HIS A 11 -2.92 -14.37 0.73
CA HIS A 11 -3.01 -15.23 -0.46
C HIS A 11 -3.09 -14.40 -1.75
N SER A 12 -3.81 -13.28 -1.73
CA SER A 12 -3.97 -12.39 -2.88
C SER A 12 -2.65 -11.72 -3.32
N THR A 13 -1.66 -11.65 -2.45
CA THR A 13 -0.33 -11.08 -2.72
C THR A 13 0.76 -12.15 -2.80
N PHE A 14 0.38 -13.43 -2.92
CA PHE A 14 1.34 -14.55 -2.90
C PHE A 14 2.39 -14.43 -4.02
N ALA A 15 1.98 -14.17 -5.26
CA ALA A 15 2.91 -14.07 -6.39
C ALA A 15 3.89 -12.91 -6.21
N LEU A 16 3.41 -11.73 -5.79
CA LEU A 16 4.25 -10.58 -5.46
C LEU A 16 5.25 -10.92 -4.36
N ARG A 17 4.80 -11.50 -3.24
CA ARG A 17 5.69 -11.89 -2.13
C ARG A 17 6.72 -12.94 -2.56
N SER A 18 6.32 -13.92 -3.38
CA SER A 18 7.23 -14.92 -3.93
C SER A 18 8.31 -14.30 -4.84
N GLY A 19 7.92 -13.36 -5.71
CA GLY A 19 8.85 -12.63 -6.57
C GLY A 19 9.86 -11.80 -5.77
N LEU A 20 9.41 -11.13 -4.71
CA LEU A 20 10.29 -10.40 -3.80
C LEU A 20 11.25 -11.35 -3.06
N ALA A 21 10.75 -12.47 -2.53
CA ALA A 21 11.58 -13.46 -1.85
C ALA A 21 12.65 -14.06 -2.78
N THR A 22 12.29 -14.40 -4.03
CA THR A 22 13.23 -14.88 -5.04
C THR A 22 14.30 -13.82 -5.38
N SER A 23 13.98 -12.54 -5.21
CA SER A 23 14.92 -11.42 -5.42
C SER A 23 15.78 -11.11 -4.20
N GLY A 24 15.73 -11.96 -3.15
CA GLY A 24 16.60 -11.88 -1.98
C GLY A 24 16.04 -11.06 -0.80
N TYR A 25 14.78 -10.62 -0.85
CA TYR A 25 14.16 -9.93 0.27
C TYR A 25 13.65 -10.92 1.33
N ASP A 26 13.77 -10.55 2.61
CA ASP A 26 13.05 -11.20 3.70
C ASP A 26 11.61 -10.67 3.74
N VAL A 27 10.65 -11.46 3.29
CA VAL A 27 9.30 -11.01 2.97
C VAL A 27 8.30 -11.44 4.03
N HIS A 28 7.61 -10.47 4.61
CA HIS A 28 6.52 -10.68 5.55
C HIS A 28 5.17 -10.32 4.90
N GLY A 29 4.16 -11.16 5.08
CA GLY A 29 2.77 -10.80 4.85
C GLY A 29 2.25 -9.89 5.97
N TRP A 30 1.02 -9.43 5.85
CA TRP A 30 0.41 -8.57 6.87
C TRP A 30 -0.15 -9.35 8.08
N GLY A 31 -0.46 -10.64 7.92
CA GLY A 31 -0.81 -11.56 9.02
C GLY A 31 -2.17 -11.33 9.69
N GLN A 32 -3.05 -10.47 9.15
CA GLN A 32 -4.31 -10.09 9.80
C GLN A 32 -5.58 -10.63 9.09
N GLY A 33 -5.43 -11.70 8.29
CA GLY A 33 -6.56 -12.33 7.58
C GLY A 33 -7.11 -11.45 6.45
N THR A 34 -8.44 -11.32 6.34
CA THR A 34 -9.09 -10.51 5.31
C THR A 34 -9.05 -9.02 5.68
N ASN A 35 -8.64 -8.18 4.74
CA ASN A 35 -8.66 -6.74 4.91
C ASN A 35 -10.08 -6.19 4.72
N LEU A 36 -10.81 -6.02 5.79
CA LEU A 36 -12.20 -5.55 5.78
C LEU A 36 -12.34 -4.01 5.81
N GLY A 37 -11.28 -3.26 5.64
CA GLY A 37 -11.35 -1.80 5.60
C GLY A 37 -10.51 -1.11 6.67
N ALA A 38 -10.63 0.22 6.72
CA ALA A 38 -9.89 1.07 7.64
C ALA A 38 -10.30 0.81 9.09
N SER A 39 -9.30 0.66 9.97
CA SER A 39 -9.49 0.44 11.41
C SER A 39 -8.27 0.92 12.17
N GLU A 40 -8.47 1.79 13.16
CA GLU A 40 -7.39 2.29 14.01
C GLU A 40 -6.69 1.14 14.73
N ALA A 41 -7.44 0.21 15.32
CA ALA A 41 -6.86 -0.94 16.01
C ALA A 41 -5.99 -1.82 15.08
N ARG A 42 -6.39 -1.95 13.80
CA ARG A 42 -5.60 -2.68 12.79
C ARG A 42 -4.34 -1.92 12.42
N LEU A 43 -4.44 -0.61 12.22
CA LEU A 43 -3.29 0.24 11.93
C LEU A 43 -2.26 0.22 13.06
N GLU A 44 -2.70 0.35 14.30
CA GLU A 44 -1.82 0.23 15.47
C GLU A 44 -1.14 -1.13 15.58
N ARG A 45 -1.88 -2.22 15.29
CA ARG A 45 -1.30 -3.57 15.27
C ARG A 45 -0.22 -3.67 14.21
N LEU A 46 -0.49 -3.22 12.98
CA LEU A 46 0.50 -3.22 11.90
C LEU A 46 1.73 -2.38 12.23
N ALA A 47 1.54 -1.21 12.83
CA ALA A 47 2.65 -0.37 13.25
C ALA A 47 3.54 -1.09 14.30
N ARG A 48 2.92 -1.78 15.26
CA ARG A 48 3.66 -2.61 16.23
C ARG A 48 4.40 -3.78 15.55
N ASP A 49 3.76 -4.46 14.59
CA ASP A 49 4.38 -5.57 13.87
C ASP A 49 5.58 -5.09 13.05
N VAL A 50 5.47 -3.92 12.40
CA VAL A 50 6.57 -3.28 11.67
C VAL A 50 7.73 -2.93 12.61
N ALA A 51 7.45 -2.31 13.75
CA ALA A 51 8.47 -1.99 14.74
C ALA A 51 9.18 -3.25 15.25
N LEU A 52 8.43 -4.31 15.60
CA LEU A 52 9.00 -5.59 16.03
C LEU A 52 9.90 -6.25 14.98
N ILE A 53 9.55 -6.15 13.70
CA ILE A 53 10.38 -6.66 12.60
C ILE A 53 11.65 -5.81 12.48
N ALA A 54 11.52 -4.48 12.50
CA ALA A 54 12.64 -3.57 12.42
C ALA A 54 13.65 -3.79 13.55
N ASP A 55 13.17 -3.90 14.79
CA ASP A 55 14.00 -4.15 15.97
C ASP A 55 14.74 -5.50 15.89
N ARG A 56 14.04 -6.56 15.48
CA ARG A 56 14.64 -7.91 15.35
C ARG A 56 15.69 -7.98 14.23
N ARG A 57 15.54 -7.18 13.20
CA ARG A 57 16.46 -7.14 12.04
C ARG A 57 17.50 -6.05 12.15
N GLU A 58 17.41 -5.19 13.17
CA GLU A 58 18.27 -4.01 13.37
C GLU A 58 18.32 -3.12 12.12
N GLN A 59 17.20 -3.06 11.37
CA GLN A 59 17.04 -2.24 10.18
C GLN A 59 15.56 -1.91 9.89
N PRO A 60 15.25 -0.72 9.36
CA PRO A 60 13.88 -0.35 9.07
C PRO A 60 13.28 -1.20 7.92
N VAL A 61 11.95 -1.36 7.95
CA VAL A 61 11.18 -2.21 7.05
C VAL A 61 10.72 -1.45 5.81
N MET A 62 10.88 -2.03 4.62
CA MET A 62 10.24 -1.53 3.40
C MET A 62 8.78 -2.00 3.38
N LEU A 63 7.84 -1.08 3.13
CA LEU A 63 6.41 -1.35 3.05
C LEU A 63 5.95 -1.34 1.60
N VAL A 64 5.29 -2.40 1.16
CA VAL A 64 4.63 -2.48 -0.15
C VAL A 64 3.13 -2.66 0.10
N GLY A 65 2.33 -1.69 -0.32
CA GLY A 65 0.89 -1.72 -0.10
C GLY A 65 0.09 -1.70 -1.39
N TRP A 66 -0.77 -2.70 -1.59
CA TRP A 66 -1.67 -2.75 -2.72
C TRP A 66 -3.03 -2.15 -2.37
N SER A 67 -3.53 -1.21 -3.21
CA SER A 67 -4.86 -0.59 -3.05
C SER A 67 -5.00 0.03 -1.65
N LEU A 68 -6.00 -0.36 -0.85
CA LEU A 68 -6.16 0.05 0.54
C LEU A 68 -4.91 -0.24 1.40
N GLY A 69 -4.18 -1.30 1.08
CA GLY A 69 -2.92 -1.62 1.77
C GLY A 69 -1.85 -0.54 1.64
N GLY A 70 -1.86 0.22 0.53
CA GLY A 70 -0.96 1.36 0.36
C GLY A 70 -1.30 2.54 1.25
N LEU A 71 -2.57 2.75 1.56
CA LEU A 71 -2.99 3.74 2.55
C LEU A 71 -2.48 3.38 3.94
N TYR A 72 -2.61 2.10 4.34
CA TYR A 72 -2.00 1.61 5.58
C TYR A 72 -0.50 1.81 5.61
N ALA A 73 0.21 1.46 4.53
CA ALA A 73 1.67 1.63 4.45
C ALA A 73 2.09 3.10 4.64
N ARG A 74 1.37 4.05 4.02
CA ARG A 74 1.62 5.48 4.19
C ARG A 74 1.37 5.94 5.62
N GLU A 75 0.25 5.52 6.24
CA GLU A 75 -0.06 5.89 7.62
C GLU A 75 0.93 5.32 8.64
N ILE A 76 1.36 4.07 8.48
CA ILE A 76 2.39 3.48 9.32
C ILE A 76 3.69 4.28 9.22
N ALA A 77 4.11 4.63 8.00
CA ALA A 77 5.35 5.38 7.79
C ALA A 77 5.29 6.81 8.35
N LYS A 78 4.11 7.44 8.43
CA LYS A 78 3.92 8.73 9.10
C LYS A 78 3.99 8.63 10.62
N ARG A 79 3.46 7.53 11.19
CA ARG A 79 3.39 7.32 12.66
C ARG A 79 4.69 6.74 13.24
N ALA A 80 5.42 5.97 12.46
CA ALA A 80 6.63 5.27 12.90
C ALA A 80 7.76 5.37 11.85
N PRO A 81 8.20 6.57 11.47
CA PRO A 81 9.15 6.77 10.38
C PRO A 81 10.49 6.09 10.64
N ASP A 82 10.95 6.01 11.88
CA ASP A 82 12.23 5.39 12.22
C ASP A 82 12.27 3.87 11.95
N HIS A 83 11.09 3.22 11.87
CA HIS A 83 10.96 1.80 11.58
C HIS A 83 10.66 1.48 10.10
N VAL A 84 10.51 2.52 9.25
CA VAL A 84 10.15 2.36 7.85
C VAL A 84 11.23 2.94 6.94
N ALA A 85 11.87 2.08 6.14
CA ALA A 85 12.88 2.50 5.18
C ALA A 85 12.28 3.16 3.94
N ARG A 86 11.11 2.67 3.50
CA ARG A 86 10.47 3.09 2.24
C ARG A 86 9.03 2.63 2.16
N VAL A 87 8.23 3.39 1.41
CA VAL A 87 6.86 3.03 1.03
C VAL A 87 6.76 2.89 -0.49
N VAL A 88 6.20 1.77 -0.96
CA VAL A 88 5.78 1.57 -2.35
C VAL A 88 4.28 1.29 -2.37
N THR A 89 3.51 2.13 -3.07
CA THR A 89 2.06 1.95 -3.23
C THR A 89 1.73 1.42 -4.61
N LEU A 90 0.78 0.49 -4.69
CA LEU A 90 0.34 -0.17 -5.93
C LEU A 90 -1.15 0.10 -6.16
N GLY A 91 -1.48 0.96 -7.12
CA GLY A 91 -2.87 1.34 -7.41
C GLY A 91 -3.63 1.83 -6.17
N SER A 92 -3.00 2.62 -5.30
CA SER A 92 -3.57 3.06 -4.02
C SER A 92 -4.17 4.46 -4.13
N PRO A 93 -5.42 4.69 -3.70
CA PRO A 93 -6.12 5.96 -3.87
C PRO A 93 -5.79 6.96 -2.75
N PHE A 94 -4.56 7.45 -2.69
CA PHE A 94 -4.13 8.37 -1.63
C PHE A 94 -4.34 9.86 -1.96
N SER A 95 -4.68 10.19 -3.21
CA SER A 95 -4.85 11.57 -3.67
C SER A 95 -6.26 11.84 -4.19
N GLY A 96 -6.73 13.08 -4.01
CA GLY A 96 -8.00 13.55 -4.55
C GLY A 96 -9.24 13.01 -3.84
N ASN A 97 -10.36 12.93 -4.55
CA ASN A 97 -11.63 12.50 -3.98
C ASN A 97 -11.74 10.96 -3.89
N PRO A 98 -11.91 10.39 -2.70
CA PRO A 98 -12.09 8.93 -2.53
C PRO A 98 -13.25 8.34 -3.35
N ARG A 99 -14.30 9.13 -3.62
CA ARG A 99 -15.46 8.69 -4.42
C ARG A 99 -15.19 8.57 -5.91
N SER A 100 -14.03 8.98 -6.41
CA SER A 100 -13.62 8.74 -7.80
C SER A 100 -13.26 7.28 -8.10
N ASN A 101 -13.17 6.43 -7.09
CA ASN A 101 -12.87 5.01 -7.23
C ASN A 101 -14.16 4.18 -7.36
N ARG A 102 -14.13 3.10 -8.17
CA ARG A 102 -15.35 2.36 -8.54
C ARG A 102 -15.99 1.54 -7.42
N VAL A 103 -15.27 1.25 -6.35
CA VAL A 103 -15.75 0.36 -5.28
C VAL A 103 -16.08 1.08 -3.96
N TRP A 104 -16.17 2.41 -3.98
CA TRP A 104 -16.46 3.19 -2.76
C TRP A 104 -17.77 2.76 -2.08
N TRP A 105 -18.80 2.44 -2.85
CA TRP A 105 -20.10 2.01 -2.34
C TRP A 105 -20.03 0.66 -1.59
N LEU A 106 -19.21 -0.29 -2.08
CA LEU A 106 -19.01 -1.59 -1.44
C LEU A 106 -18.25 -1.42 -0.13
N TYR A 107 -17.24 -0.55 -0.12
CA TYR A 107 -16.50 -0.19 1.08
C TYR A 107 -17.44 0.41 2.15
N GLU A 108 -18.29 1.38 1.79
CA GLU A 108 -19.25 2.00 2.71
C GLU A 108 -20.28 0.99 3.22
N TRP A 109 -20.78 0.12 2.35
CA TRP A 109 -21.76 -0.91 2.74
C TRP A 109 -21.20 -1.91 3.76
N ILE A 110 -19.94 -2.35 3.61
CA ILE A 110 -19.29 -3.31 4.51
C ILE A 110 -18.90 -2.65 5.83
N ASN A 111 -18.37 -1.42 5.78
CA ASN A 111 -17.79 -0.78 6.96
C ASN A 111 -18.78 0.12 7.73
N GLY A 112 -19.94 0.42 7.15
CA GLY A 112 -21.00 1.21 7.80
C GLY A 112 -20.66 2.70 7.99
N HIS A 113 -19.61 3.20 7.31
CA HIS A 113 -19.25 4.62 7.32
C HIS A 113 -18.84 5.08 5.92
N PRO A 114 -18.99 6.38 5.59
CA PRO A 114 -18.58 6.95 4.32
C PRO A 114 -17.08 6.77 4.04
N VAL A 115 -16.72 6.57 2.77
CA VAL A 115 -15.32 6.40 2.34
C VAL A 115 -14.47 7.68 2.53
N ASP A 116 -15.13 8.84 2.56
CA ASP A 116 -14.53 10.15 2.81
C ASP A 116 -14.52 10.54 4.30
N ALA A 117 -15.05 9.68 5.17
CA ALA A 117 -15.04 9.82 6.62
C ALA A 117 -14.44 8.55 7.26
N LEU A 118 -13.14 8.33 7.04
CA LEU A 118 -12.44 7.19 7.60
C LEU A 118 -12.42 7.25 9.14
N PRO A 119 -12.52 6.10 9.83
CA PRO A 119 -12.42 6.05 11.29
C PRO A 119 -10.96 6.15 11.78
N ILE A 120 -10.13 6.83 11.02
CA ILE A 120 -8.70 7.08 11.26
C ILE A 120 -8.48 8.55 10.99
N ASP A 121 -7.95 9.28 11.97
CA ASP A 121 -7.54 10.68 11.78
C ASP A 121 -6.25 10.70 10.95
N CYS A 122 -6.39 10.97 9.66
CA CYS A 122 -5.28 10.93 8.72
C CYS A 122 -5.50 11.87 7.53
N ASP A 123 -4.43 12.52 7.08
CA ASP A 123 -4.37 13.14 5.75
C ASP A 123 -3.74 12.14 4.77
N LEU A 124 -4.59 11.49 3.97
CA LEU A 124 -4.15 10.47 3.01
C LEU A 124 -3.17 11.03 1.97
N SER A 125 -3.31 12.30 1.60
CA SER A 125 -2.48 12.97 0.61
C SER A 125 -1.10 13.34 1.14
N ALA A 126 -0.97 13.62 2.44
CA ALA A 126 0.30 13.98 3.06
C ALA A 126 1.36 12.90 2.81
N LYS A 127 2.48 13.31 2.18
CA LYS A 127 3.59 12.40 1.90
C LYS A 127 4.22 11.92 3.22
N PRO A 128 4.47 10.61 3.38
CA PRO A 128 5.28 10.12 4.50
C PRO A 128 6.68 10.75 4.51
N PRO A 129 7.30 10.92 5.69
CA PRO A 129 8.65 11.50 5.81
C PRO A 129 9.78 10.53 5.39
N VAL A 130 9.45 9.48 4.65
CA VAL A 130 10.37 8.48 4.11
C VAL A 130 10.23 8.40 2.60
N PRO A 131 11.21 7.86 1.86
CA PRO A 131 11.10 7.65 0.42
C PRO A 131 9.80 6.93 0.05
N THR A 132 8.99 7.56 -0.80
CA THR A 132 7.65 7.08 -1.16
C THR A 132 7.51 7.05 -2.69
N ILE A 133 7.20 5.87 -3.24
CA ILE A 133 7.06 5.64 -4.68
C ILE A 133 5.64 5.12 -4.95
N ALA A 134 4.95 5.73 -5.93
CA ALA A 134 3.63 5.34 -6.34
C ALA A 134 3.64 4.63 -7.70
N LEU A 135 3.24 3.37 -7.74
CA LEU A 135 3.00 2.61 -8.96
C LEU A 135 1.51 2.70 -9.30
N TRP A 136 1.20 3.13 -10.51
CA TRP A 136 -0.16 3.36 -10.97
C TRP A 136 -0.35 2.87 -12.40
N SER A 137 -1.60 2.69 -12.85
CA SER A 137 -1.92 2.23 -14.20
C SER A 137 -3.15 2.96 -14.75
N ARG A 138 -3.15 3.24 -16.07
CA ARG A 138 -4.34 3.71 -16.78
C ARG A 138 -5.37 2.61 -16.96
N ASP A 139 -4.91 1.37 -16.95
CA ASP A 139 -5.71 0.17 -17.17
C ASP A 139 -6.22 -0.45 -15.86
N ASP A 140 -6.02 0.22 -14.72
CA ASP A 140 -6.39 -0.26 -13.38
C ASP A 140 -7.85 -0.71 -13.29
N GLY A 141 -8.79 0.08 -13.83
CA GLY A 141 -10.21 -0.25 -13.90
C GLY A 141 -10.97 -0.10 -12.58
N ILE A 142 -10.31 0.03 -11.44
CA ILE A 142 -10.89 0.18 -10.08
C ILE A 142 -10.54 1.54 -9.48
N VAL A 143 -9.26 1.84 -9.37
CA VAL A 143 -8.76 3.11 -8.83
C VAL A 143 -8.46 4.09 -9.96
N ALA A 144 -8.94 5.32 -9.83
CA ALA A 144 -8.65 6.37 -10.79
C ALA A 144 -7.14 6.67 -10.83
N SER A 145 -6.57 6.75 -12.03
CA SER A 145 -5.13 6.97 -12.24
C SER A 145 -4.62 8.22 -11.51
N ALA A 146 -5.41 9.30 -11.52
CA ALA A 146 -5.05 10.54 -10.81
C ALA A 146 -4.94 10.33 -9.29
N SER A 147 -5.83 9.50 -8.70
CA SER A 147 -5.82 9.20 -7.27
C SER A 147 -4.65 8.30 -6.87
N ALA A 148 -4.21 7.41 -7.76
CA ALA A 148 -3.10 6.48 -7.50
C ALA A 148 -1.73 7.08 -7.82
N ARG A 149 -1.66 7.98 -8.81
CA ARG A 149 -0.44 8.69 -9.17
C ARG A 149 -0.10 9.78 -8.15
N GLY A 150 -1.13 10.49 -7.69
CA GLY A 150 -0.97 11.65 -6.82
C GLY A 150 -0.41 12.89 -7.51
N LEU A 151 -0.21 13.94 -6.70
CA LEU A 151 0.44 15.17 -7.08
C LEU A 151 1.96 15.09 -6.81
N PRO A 152 2.79 15.96 -7.42
CA PRO A 152 4.25 15.90 -7.30
C PRO A 152 4.80 15.96 -5.87
N HIS A 153 4.06 16.54 -4.94
CA HIS A 153 4.48 16.66 -3.53
C HIS A 153 3.97 15.51 -2.64
N GLU A 154 3.16 14.60 -3.17
CA GLU A 154 2.55 13.49 -2.42
C GLU A 154 3.34 12.18 -2.51
N ALA A 155 4.31 12.09 -3.45
CA ALA A 155 5.26 11.00 -3.59
C ALA A 155 6.58 11.53 -4.16
N ASP A 156 7.71 10.85 -3.89
CA ASP A 156 9.02 11.22 -4.41
C ASP A 156 9.19 10.80 -5.87
N ALA A 157 8.55 9.70 -6.26
CA ALA A 157 8.54 9.22 -7.64
C ALA A 157 7.21 8.50 -7.96
N THR A 158 6.86 8.50 -9.25
CA THR A 158 5.70 7.76 -9.75
C THR A 158 6.09 6.92 -10.95
N VAL A 159 5.56 5.69 -11.04
CA VAL A 159 5.82 4.77 -12.14
C VAL A 159 4.50 4.33 -12.75
N GLU A 160 4.34 4.58 -14.06
CA GLU A 160 3.20 4.12 -14.82
C GLU A 160 3.42 2.67 -15.28
N LEU A 161 2.43 1.81 -15.08
CA LEU A 161 2.42 0.42 -15.54
C LEU A 161 1.20 0.19 -16.44
N SER A 162 1.26 -0.82 -17.28
CA SER A 162 0.12 -1.29 -18.07
C SER A 162 -0.37 -2.61 -17.47
N CYS A 163 -1.19 -2.52 -16.43
CA CYS A 163 -1.79 -3.70 -15.77
C CYS A 163 -3.17 -3.34 -15.19
N SER A 164 -4.00 -4.36 -14.99
CA SER A 164 -5.24 -4.22 -14.24
C SER A 164 -4.97 -4.02 -12.74
N HIS A 165 -6.00 -3.63 -11.97
CA HIS A 165 -5.87 -3.43 -10.52
C HIS A 165 -5.32 -4.67 -9.79
N ILE A 166 -5.80 -5.86 -10.16
CA ILE A 166 -5.31 -7.12 -9.60
C ILE A 166 -3.92 -7.46 -10.17
N GLY A 167 -3.65 -7.06 -11.41
CA GLY A 167 -2.38 -7.27 -12.10
C GLY A 167 -1.16 -6.80 -11.32
N PHE A 168 -1.29 -5.74 -10.53
CA PHE A 168 -0.22 -5.27 -9.64
C PHE A 168 0.35 -6.36 -8.73
N THR A 169 -0.45 -7.38 -8.38
CA THR A 169 -0.04 -8.40 -7.40
C THR A 169 0.55 -9.66 -8.03
N PHE A 170 0.40 -9.87 -9.35
CA PHE A 170 0.85 -11.12 -9.99
C PHE A 170 1.53 -10.96 -11.36
N GLU A 171 1.33 -9.84 -12.06
CA GLU A 171 1.95 -9.66 -13.37
C GLU A 171 3.48 -9.49 -13.23
N PRO A 172 4.28 -10.22 -14.03
CA PRO A 172 5.75 -10.19 -13.91
C PRO A 172 6.34 -8.78 -14.06
N ALA A 173 5.79 -7.96 -14.97
CA ALA A 173 6.24 -6.59 -15.18
C ALA A 173 5.96 -5.71 -13.95
N ALA A 174 4.80 -5.88 -13.29
CA ALA A 174 4.47 -5.16 -12.07
C ALA A 174 5.39 -5.58 -10.91
N ILE A 175 5.64 -6.89 -10.76
CA ILE A 175 6.56 -7.41 -9.73
C ILE A 175 7.98 -6.86 -9.96
N ALA A 176 8.46 -6.86 -11.21
CA ALA A 176 9.78 -6.31 -11.55
C ALA A 176 9.87 -4.81 -11.21
N ALA A 177 8.82 -4.03 -11.51
CA ALA A 177 8.77 -2.62 -11.16
C ALA A 177 8.79 -2.37 -9.64
N VAL A 178 8.11 -3.21 -8.85
CA VAL A 178 8.19 -3.16 -7.38
C VAL A 178 9.61 -3.44 -6.89
N ILE A 179 10.27 -4.47 -7.44
CA ILE A 179 11.65 -4.81 -7.08
C ILE A 179 12.58 -3.63 -7.39
N GLU A 180 12.43 -3.00 -8.54
CA GLU A 180 13.22 -1.82 -8.92
C GLU A 180 12.95 -0.63 -8.00
N ALA A 181 11.67 -0.34 -7.70
CA ALA A 181 11.27 0.71 -6.77
C ALA A 181 11.84 0.50 -5.34
N LEU A 182 12.05 -0.75 -4.92
CA LEU A 182 12.67 -1.06 -3.64
C LEU A 182 14.20 -0.89 -3.64
N ARG A 183 14.86 -0.95 -4.81
CA ARG A 183 16.31 -0.82 -4.98
C ARG A 183 16.79 0.62 -5.16
N THR A 184 15.95 1.48 -5.74
CA THR A 184 16.32 2.87 -6.04
C THR A 184 16.66 3.62 -4.74
N HIS A 185 17.81 4.26 -4.70
CA HIS A 185 18.31 5.02 -3.54
C HIS A 185 17.72 6.42 -3.46
#